data_2f6f5e7ce98c3d473275132543b0caad
#
_entry.id   2f6f5e7ce98c3d473275132543b0caad
#
_cell.length_a   1.000
_cell.length_b   1.000
_cell.length_c   1.000
_cell.angle_alpha   90.00
_cell.angle_beta   90.00
_cell.angle_gamma   90.00
#
_symmetry.space_group_name_H-M   'P 1'
#
loop_
_entity.id
_entity.type
_entity.pdbx_description
1 polymer ?
#
loop_
_entity_poly.entity_id
_entity_poly.type
_entity_poly.pdbx_seq_one_letter_code
_entity_poly.pdbx_strand_id
1 'polypeptide(L)'
;MSKYTEIHPDGQRAYQFVADTAYVRESGTKGEHKAAEYILKEAEQAASQTGKSVYIQTPRMEFFQCPDFQQKKAELVICQPYKKAYPVRAYLNGACTLEEGITAPFLFVGKGDDISLSKAKGAVVLVCDPIREDMINKIKAAGALGFVTVCGTPLDQAEDRIPTQYRRKAGDLPGASIHYLDAVEIVEKQASKCCLNIQQSEISRNSANVAVRILGTDFPEEIVTVTAHYDSVPEGPGAYDNMSGGAMVMEAFHHFAEHRPARTMEFIWFGSEEKGLVGSQNYVKSHEGEMSSHVFNLNVDLAGQLLGGNVLGVTADPTVCAELKNLMEENQLGVTIKNQVWASDSNTFAWKGVPALTLNRDGFGMHTRHDTVEYISPRALEEGAKTLCTAAAWVANEPELSFEREIPEDMKRELEKYFA
;
A
#
# COMPACT_ATOMS: atom_id res chain seq x y z
N MET A 1 -23.90 25.40 14.85
CA MET A 1 -22.50 25.10 15.18
C MET A 1 -22.31 23.62 14.89
N SER A 2 -21.25 23.24 14.20
CA SER A 2 -20.99 21.84 13.91
C SER A 2 -20.82 21.04 15.20
N LYS A 3 -21.33 19.80 15.24
CA LYS A 3 -21.26 18.87 16.37
C LYS A 3 -19.80 18.44 16.67
N TYR A 4 -18.86 18.65 15.74
CA TYR A 4 -17.48 18.17 15.79
C TYR A 4 -16.44 19.30 15.77
N THR A 5 -16.76 20.47 16.34
CA THR A 5 -15.86 21.65 16.39
C THR A 5 -14.63 21.48 17.30
N GLU A 6 -14.62 20.48 18.16
CA GLU A 6 -13.54 20.25 19.15
C GLU A 6 -12.44 19.28 18.63
N ILE A 7 -12.42 18.98 17.32
CA ILE A 7 -11.40 18.10 16.71
C ILE A 7 -10.19 18.94 16.30
N HIS A 8 -9.10 18.81 17.03
CA HIS A 8 -7.86 19.56 16.87
C HIS A 8 -6.64 18.62 16.88
N PRO A 9 -6.38 17.86 15.79
CA PRO A 9 -5.17 17.06 15.70
C PRO A 9 -3.92 17.94 15.63
N ASP A 10 -2.79 17.42 16.11
CA ASP A 10 -1.52 18.13 16.12
C ASP A 10 -0.67 17.76 14.89
N GLY A 11 -0.66 18.62 13.88
CA GLY A 11 0.11 18.41 12.67
C GLY A 11 1.62 18.36 12.88
N GLN A 12 2.15 19.01 13.92
CA GLN A 12 3.59 18.95 14.24
C GLN A 12 3.95 17.61 14.88
N ARG A 13 3.12 17.10 15.78
CA ARG A 13 3.29 15.75 16.36
C ARG A 13 3.20 14.69 15.28
N ALA A 14 2.20 14.79 14.39
CA ALA A 14 2.06 13.89 13.25
C ALA A 14 3.29 13.93 12.33
N TYR A 15 3.82 15.12 12.02
CA TYR A 15 5.04 15.27 11.24
C TYR A 15 6.26 14.63 11.92
N GLN A 16 6.42 14.84 13.24
CA GLN A 16 7.52 14.23 13.98
C GLN A 16 7.45 12.71 13.96
N PHE A 17 6.23 12.15 14.08
CA PHE A 17 6.01 10.71 13.96
C PHE A 17 6.49 10.16 12.59
N VAL A 18 6.20 10.87 11.49
CA VAL A 18 6.71 10.51 10.15
C VAL A 18 8.23 10.63 10.11
N ALA A 19 8.80 11.73 10.63
CA ALA A 19 10.24 12.00 10.59
C ALA A 19 11.05 10.94 11.36
N ASP A 20 10.56 10.47 12.50
CA ASP A 20 11.22 9.45 13.32
C ASP A 20 11.21 8.06 12.66
N THR A 21 10.35 7.87 11.67
CA THR A 21 10.16 6.61 10.93
C THR A 21 10.53 6.70 9.45
N ALA A 22 11.14 7.83 9.01
CA ALA A 22 11.54 8.08 7.62
C ALA A 22 12.75 7.24 7.16
N TYR A 23 12.61 5.93 7.18
CA TYR A 23 13.58 4.94 6.67
C TYR A 23 12.82 3.78 6.03
N VAL A 24 13.51 3.00 5.17
CA VAL A 24 12.90 1.84 4.50
C VAL A 24 12.40 0.83 5.54
N ARG A 25 11.15 0.45 5.41
CA ARG A 25 10.41 -0.45 6.32
C ARG A 25 9.82 -1.64 5.58
N GLU A 26 10.60 -2.20 4.64
CA GLU A 26 10.14 -3.34 3.86
C GLU A 26 9.64 -4.48 4.76
N SER A 27 8.53 -5.07 4.38
CA SER A 27 7.84 -6.17 5.08
C SER A 27 8.78 -7.25 5.59
N GLY A 28 8.68 -7.60 6.88
CA GLY A 28 9.46 -8.64 7.56
C GLY A 28 10.95 -8.32 7.70
N THR A 29 11.35 -7.07 7.54
CA THR A 29 12.73 -6.63 7.77
C THR A 29 12.89 -6.00 9.16
N LYS A 30 14.16 -5.77 9.55
CA LYS A 30 14.46 -5.01 10.78
C LYS A 30 13.88 -3.59 10.77
N GLY A 31 13.73 -2.99 9.57
CA GLY A 31 13.12 -1.67 9.42
C GLY A 31 11.65 -1.70 9.80
N GLU A 32 10.89 -2.65 9.28
CA GLU A 32 9.48 -2.81 9.63
C GLU A 32 9.30 -3.10 11.13
N HIS A 33 10.08 -4.04 11.69
CA HIS A 33 9.99 -4.38 13.12
C HIS A 33 10.29 -3.16 14.02
N LYS A 34 11.31 -2.36 13.69
CA LYS A 34 11.64 -1.14 14.41
C LYS A 34 10.49 -0.12 14.36
N ALA A 35 9.80 0.00 13.22
CA ALA A 35 8.65 0.87 13.09
C ALA A 35 7.45 0.36 13.92
N ALA A 36 7.18 -0.95 13.91
CA ALA A 36 6.14 -1.55 14.75
C ALA A 36 6.39 -1.29 16.24
N GLU A 37 7.64 -1.46 16.71
CA GLU A 37 8.05 -1.18 18.09
C GLU A 37 7.87 0.32 18.44
N TYR A 38 8.20 1.22 17.49
CA TYR A 38 8.01 2.65 17.66
C TYR A 38 6.51 2.99 17.80
N ILE A 39 5.67 2.49 16.88
CA ILE A 39 4.21 2.71 16.89
C ILE A 39 3.59 2.18 18.21
N LEU A 40 3.98 0.96 18.61
CA LEU A 40 3.51 0.36 19.87
C LEU A 40 3.84 1.27 21.06
N LYS A 41 5.08 1.74 21.14
CA LYS A 41 5.54 2.62 22.23
C LYS A 41 4.78 3.95 22.26
N GLU A 42 4.57 4.58 21.11
CA GLU A 42 3.79 5.82 21.00
C GLU A 42 2.33 5.59 21.44
N ALA A 43 1.72 4.48 21.04
CA ALA A 43 0.37 4.12 21.48
C ALA A 43 0.30 3.85 23.00
N GLU A 44 1.30 3.19 23.57
CA GLU A 44 1.41 2.96 25.03
C GLU A 44 1.55 4.29 25.80
N GLN A 45 2.37 5.20 25.30
CA GLN A 45 2.55 6.54 25.90
C GLN A 45 1.25 7.35 25.85
N ALA A 46 0.59 7.39 24.69
CA ALA A 46 -0.68 8.09 24.54
C ALA A 46 -1.77 7.50 25.46
N ALA A 47 -1.88 6.19 25.57
CA ALA A 47 -2.81 5.52 26.48
C ALA A 47 -2.53 5.87 27.95
N SER A 48 -1.25 5.94 28.33
CA SER A 48 -0.85 6.23 29.73
C SER A 48 -1.08 7.68 30.14
N GLN A 49 -0.88 8.64 29.23
CA GLN A 49 -1.03 10.08 29.48
C GLN A 49 -2.46 10.49 29.85
N THR A 50 -3.45 9.78 29.31
CA THR A 50 -4.86 10.08 29.58
C THR A 50 -5.30 9.75 31.01
N GLY A 51 -4.55 8.91 31.74
CA GLY A 51 -4.97 8.36 33.05
C GLY A 51 -6.24 7.49 32.96
N LYS A 52 -6.67 7.13 31.76
CA LYS A 52 -7.97 6.51 31.44
C LYS A 52 -7.82 5.03 31.07
N SER A 53 -6.86 4.33 31.66
CA SER A 53 -6.57 2.91 31.38
C SER A 53 -7.75 1.95 31.59
N VAL A 54 -8.85 2.41 32.18
CA VAL A 54 -10.03 1.58 32.45
C VAL A 54 -10.77 1.17 31.17
N TYR A 55 -10.72 1.99 30.12
CA TYR A 55 -11.41 1.73 28.85
C TYR A 55 -10.51 1.67 27.62
N ILE A 56 -9.22 1.97 27.76
CA ILE A 56 -8.22 1.77 26.73
C ILE A 56 -7.54 0.43 26.98
N GLN A 57 -7.68 -0.51 26.05
CA GLN A 57 -6.99 -1.79 26.15
C GLN A 57 -5.48 -1.59 25.91
N THR A 58 -4.66 -2.45 26.48
CA THR A 58 -3.21 -2.41 26.26
C THR A 58 -2.90 -2.54 24.76
N PRO A 59 -2.14 -1.60 24.18
CA PRO A 59 -1.66 -1.74 22.82
C PRO A 59 -0.91 -3.06 22.62
N ARG A 60 -1.06 -3.68 21.46
CA ARG A 60 -0.53 -5.03 21.20
C ARG A 60 0.04 -5.18 19.81
N MET A 61 0.95 -6.12 19.65
CA MET A 61 1.38 -6.62 18.35
C MET A 61 0.70 -7.94 18.03
N GLU A 62 0.21 -8.09 16.81
CA GLU A 62 -0.36 -9.32 16.28
C GLU A 62 0.56 -9.85 15.18
N PHE A 63 1.39 -10.86 15.53
CA PHE A 63 2.38 -11.41 14.63
C PHE A 63 1.78 -12.36 13.61
N PHE A 64 2.29 -12.32 12.37
CA PHE A 64 1.89 -13.23 11.30
C PHE A 64 3.07 -13.55 10.36
N GLN A 65 2.87 -14.59 9.55
CA GLN A 65 3.82 -14.96 8.51
C GLN A 65 3.44 -14.28 7.20
N CYS A 66 4.40 -13.54 6.61
CA CYS A 66 4.26 -12.91 5.31
C CYS A 66 5.02 -13.75 4.26
N PRO A 67 4.33 -14.41 3.33
CA PRO A 67 4.98 -15.07 2.19
C PRO A 67 5.74 -14.05 1.35
N ASP A 68 6.98 -14.36 1.02
CA ASP A 68 7.83 -13.48 0.23
C ASP A 68 8.75 -14.27 -0.71
N PHE A 69 9.46 -13.56 -1.56
CA PHE A 69 10.48 -14.10 -2.47
C PHE A 69 11.79 -13.37 -2.25
N GLN A 70 12.87 -14.14 -2.21
CA GLN A 70 14.21 -13.59 -2.14
C GLN A 70 14.91 -13.78 -3.48
N GLN A 71 15.28 -12.67 -4.11
CA GLN A 71 16.18 -12.70 -5.25
C GLN A 71 17.56 -13.15 -4.80
N LYS A 72 18.06 -14.24 -5.36
CA LYS A 72 19.44 -14.74 -5.17
C LYS A 72 20.36 -14.23 -6.26
N LYS A 73 19.82 -14.16 -7.49
CA LYS A 73 20.56 -13.72 -8.67
C LYS A 73 19.59 -13.06 -9.66
N ALA A 74 20.00 -11.95 -10.26
CA ALA A 74 19.37 -11.36 -11.43
C ALA A 74 20.46 -10.73 -12.29
N GLU A 75 20.67 -11.27 -13.49
CA GLU A 75 21.71 -10.83 -14.42
C GLU A 75 21.16 -10.78 -15.84
N LEU A 76 21.44 -9.70 -16.54
CA LEU A 76 21.25 -9.56 -17.97
C LEU A 76 22.60 -9.24 -18.62
N VAL A 77 23.08 -10.14 -19.47
CA VAL A 77 24.28 -9.92 -20.26
C VAL A 77 23.91 -9.86 -21.72
N ILE A 78 24.14 -8.73 -22.37
CA ILE A 78 24.09 -8.66 -23.85
C ILE A 78 25.33 -9.37 -24.39
N CYS A 79 25.12 -10.29 -25.32
CA CYS A 79 26.15 -11.15 -25.92
C CYS A 79 26.53 -10.75 -27.35
N GLN A 80 25.62 -10.10 -28.09
CA GLN A 80 25.80 -9.62 -29.45
C GLN A 80 25.00 -8.34 -29.68
N PRO A 81 25.51 -7.37 -30.48
CA PRO A 81 26.80 -7.36 -31.18
C PRO A 81 28.01 -6.99 -30.29
N TYR A 82 27.77 -6.72 -29.03
CA TYR A 82 28.80 -6.43 -28.02
C TYR A 82 28.56 -7.27 -26.77
N LYS A 83 29.53 -7.29 -25.83
CA LYS A 83 29.38 -7.99 -24.55
C LYS A 83 29.36 -6.97 -23.41
N LYS A 84 28.23 -6.89 -22.69
CA LYS A 84 28.06 -6.02 -21.50
C LYS A 84 26.99 -6.59 -20.58
N ALA A 85 27.28 -6.58 -19.27
CA ALA A 85 26.30 -6.86 -18.23
C ALA A 85 25.58 -5.56 -17.82
N TYR A 86 24.30 -5.65 -17.59
CA TYR A 86 23.44 -4.55 -17.13
C TYR A 86 22.83 -4.86 -15.76
N PRO A 87 22.73 -3.87 -14.87
CA PRO A 87 21.98 -4.02 -13.62
C PRO A 87 20.51 -4.33 -13.92
N VAL A 88 19.98 -5.39 -13.32
CA VAL A 88 18.57 -5.76 -13.41
C VAL A 88 18.06 -6.25 -12.07
N ARG A 89 16.76 -6.19 -11.83
CA ARG A 89 16.08 -6.84 -10.71
C ARG A 89 15.05 -7.84 -11.22
N ALA A 90 14.96 -8.98 -10.56
CA ALA A 90 13.99 -10.00 -10.91
C ALA A 90 12.56 -9.51 -10.66
N TYR A 91 11.62 -9.93 -11.50
CA TYR A 91 10.22 -9.98 -11.14
C TYR A 91 10.03 -11.08 -10.10
N LEU A 92 9.76 -10.69 -8.86
CA LEU A 92 9.47 -11.63 -7.78
C LEU A 92 8.15 -12.37 -8.04
N ASN A 93 8.05 -13.61 -7.57
CA ASN A 93 6.94 -14.52 -7.87
C ASN A 93 6.87 -14.94 -9.36
N GLY A 94 8.00 -14.84 -10.08
CA GLY A 94 8.19 -15.39 -11.42
C GLY A 94 9.07 -16.64 -11.38
N ALA A 95 9.23 -17.28 -12.53
CA ALA A 95 10.08 -18.47 -12.68
C ALA A 95 11.58 -18.16 -12.53
N CYS A 96 12.33 -19.14 -12.07
CA CYS A 96 13.79 -19.17 -12.22
C CYS A 96 14.20 -19.62 -13.61
N THR A 97 15.39 -19.21 -14.06
CA THR A 97 16.07 -19.84 -15.18
C THR A 97 16.82 -21.11 -14.69
N LEU A 98 17.44 -21.85 -15.59
CA LEU A 98 18.49 -22.78 -15.21
C LEU A 98 19.69 -22.02 -14.59
N GLU A 99 20.58 -22.70 -13.89
CA GLU A 99 21.74 -22.05 -13.22
C GLU A 99 22.64 -21.30 -14.20
N GLU A 100 22.82 -21.83 -15.41
CA GLU A 100 23.56 -21.18 -16.50
C GLU A 100 22.82 -20.01 -17.17
N GLY A 101 21.54 -19.82 -16.87
CA GLY A 101 20.67 -18.81 -17.48
C GLY A 101 20.12 -19.24 -18.84
N ILE A 102 19.34 -18.35 -19.45
CA ILE A 102 18.77 -18.50 -20.79
C ILE A 102 19.58 -17.66 -21.77
N THR A 103 20.31 -18.31 -22.67
CA THR A 103 20.97 -17.63 -23.80
C THR A 103 20.08 -17.72 -25.02
N ALA A 104 19.59 -16.57 -25.48
CA ALA A 104 18.58 -16.50 -26.55
C ALA A 104 18.72 -15.22 -27.40
N PRO A 105 18.06 -15.16 -28.58
CA PRO A 105 17.83 -13.91 -29.28
C PRO A 105 17.22 -12.86 -28.33
N PHE A 106 17.62 -11.60 -28.48
CA PHE A 106 17.07 -10.48 -27.71
C PHE A 106 16.26 -9.58 -28.63
N LEU A 107 15.03 -9.29 -28.28
CA LEU A 107 14.10 -8.60 -29.16
C LEU A 107 13.42 -7.44 -28.44
N PHE A 108 13.56 -6.23 -28.98
CA PHE A 108 12.76 -5.09 -28.53
C PHE A 108 11.38 -5.12 -29.18
N VAL A 109 10.31 -5.16 -28.36
CA VAL A 109 8.92 -5.32 -28.80
C VAL A 109 8.03 -4.12 -28.47
N GLY A 110 8.64 -2.96 -28.22
CA GLY A 110 7.89 -1.74 -27.86
C GLY A 110 6.97 -1.96 -26.67
N LYS A 111 5.67 -1.75 -26.83
CA LYS A 111 4.65 -2.00 -25.80
C LYS A 111 4.04 -3.39 -25.84
N GLY A 112 4.56 -4.30 -26.66
CA GLY A 112 4.08 -5.69 -26.74
C GLY A 112 2.79 -5.84 -27.54
N ASP A 113 2.65 -5.10 -28.65
CA ASP A 113 1.57 -5.32 -29.60
C ASP A 113 1.73 -6.65 -30.36
N ASP A 114 0.64 -7.13 -30.99
CA ASP A 114 0.61 -8.46 -31.62
C ASP A 114 1.62 -8.62 -32.76
N ILE A 115 1.88 -7.54 -33.52
CA ILE A 115 2.85 -7.56 -34.62
C ILE A 115 4.26 -7.70 -34.07
N SER A 116 4.61 -6.89 -33.05
CA SER A 116 5.93 -6.94 -32.42
C SER A 116 6.18 -8.29 -31.75
N LEU A 117 5.17 -8.83 -31.06
CA LEU A 117 5.25 -10.13 -30.40
C LEU A 117 5.23 -11.33 -31.36
N SER A 118 4.82 -11.17 -32.62
CA SER A 118 4.83 -12.28 -33.60
C SER A 118 6.22 -12.90 -33.82
N LYS A 119 7.28 -12.16 -33.49
CA LYS A 119 8.69 -12.59 -33.62
C LYS A 119 9.29 -13.09 -32.29
N ALA A 120 8.53 -13.11 -31.19
CA ALA A 120 9.03 -13.37 -29.85
C ALA A 120 9.39 -14.84 -29.57
N LYS A 121 8.95 -15.77 -30.45
CA LYS A 121 9.19 -17.21 -30.23
C LYS A 121 10.67 -17.53 -30.06
N GLY A 122 11.01 -18.13 -28.91
CA GLY A 122 12.38 -18.51 -28.58
C GLY A 122 13.31 -17.35 -28.22
N ALA A 123 12.79 -16.13 -28.01
CA ALA A 123 13.56 -14.94 -27.64
C ALA A 123 13.30 -14.51 -26.19
N VAL A 124 14.20 -13.71 -25.65
CA VAL A 124 13.94 -12.84 -24.50
C VAL A 124 13.51 -11.48 -25.04
N VAL A 125 12.37 -10.97 -24.57
CA VAL A 125 11.79 -9.72 -25.09
C VAL A 125 12.03 -8.54 -24.14
N LEU A 126 12.31 -7.35 -24.70
CA LEU A 126 12.34 -6.08 -23.97
C LEU A 126 11.06 -5.31 -24.25
N VAL A 127 10.32 -4.96 -23.19
CA VAL A 127 9.06 -4.19 -23.24
C VAL A 127 9.27 -2.82 -22.59
N CYS A 128 8.70 -1.74 -23.17
CA CYS A 128 8.94 -0.36 -22.73
C CYS A 128 8.49 -0.04 -21.29
N ASP A 129 7.41 -0.66 -20.81
CA ASP A 129 6.78 -0.31 -19.55
C ASP A 129 6.74 -1.52 -18.60
N PRO A 130 6.59 -1.31 -17.28
CA PRO A 130 6.21 -2.37 -16.36
C PRO A 130 4.91 -3.04 -16.81
N ILE A 131 4.86 -4.36 -16.73
CA ILE A 131 3.75 -5.16 -17.25
C ILE A 131 3.02 -5.90 -16.16
N ARG A 132 1.71 -6.13 -16.37
CA ARG A 132 0.84 -6.93 -15.51
C ARG A 132 0.72 -8.36 -16.05
N GLU A 133 0.04 -9.20 -15.30
CA GLU A 133 -0.10 -10.63 -15.58
C GLU A 133 -0.69 -10.93 -16.97
N ASP A 134 -1.67 -10.16 -17.42
CA ASP A 134 -2.28 -10.28 -18.75
C ASP A 134 -1.25 -10.15 -19.89
N MET A 135 -0.38 -9.14 -19.80
CA MET A 135 0.70 -8.94 -20.78
C MET A 135 1.79 -10.02 -20.65
N ILE A 136 2.12 -10.47 -19.44
CA ILE A 136 3.06 -11.58 -19.24
C ILE A 136 2.52 -12.84 -19.90
N ASN A 137 1.24 -13.15 -19.72
CA ASN A 137 0.58 -14.28 -20.36
C ASN A 137 0.56 -14.15 -21.89
N LYS A 138 0.38 -12.94 -22.44
CA LYS A 138 0.46 -12.67 -23.87
C LYS A 138 1.86 -12.92 -24.42
N ILE A 139 2.90 -12.45 -23.73
CA ILE A 139 4.31 -12.69 -24.09
C ILE A 139 4.63 -14.19 -24.06
N LYS A 140 4.16 -14.90 -23.04
CA LYS A 140 4.29 -16.35 -22.92
C LYS A 140 3.59 -17.07 -24.09
N ALA A 141 2.36 -16.69 -24.40
CA ALA A 141 1.60 -17.25 -25.54
C ALA A 141 2.30 -17.03 -26.89
N ALA A 142 3.05 -15.93 -27.04
CA ALA A 142 3.88 -15.67 -28.20
C ALA A 142 5.16 -16.56 -28.25
N GLY A 143 5.40 -17.38 -27.24
CA GLY A 143 6.52 -18.34 -27.15
C GLY A 143 7.86 -17.72 -26.76
N ALA A 144 7.86 -16.56 -26.10
CA ALA A 144 9.07 -15.98 -25.51
C ALA A 144 9.60 -16.87 -24.38
N LEU A 145 10.92 -16.84 -24.16
CA LEU A 145 11.61 -17.59 -23.11
C LEU A 145 11.80 -16.78 -21.81
N GLY A 146 11.59 -15.48 -21.87
CA GLY A 146 11.69 -14.55 -20.76
C GLY A 146 11.39 -13.13 -21.21
N PHE A 147 11.31 -12.22 -20.25
CA PHE A 147 11.05 -10.82 -20.54
C PHE A 147 11.91 -9.88 -19.68
N VAL A 148 12.13 -8.68 -20.20
CA VAL A 148 12.72 -7.55 -19.48
C VAL A 148 11.81 -6.35 -19.67
N THR A 149 11.55 -5.58 -18.59
CA THR A 149 10.72 -4.38 -18.68
C THR A 149 11.52 -3.15 -18.26
N VAL A 150 11.15 -1.99 -18.80
CA VAL A 150 11.81 -0.72 -18.49
C VAL A 150 11.17 -0.07 -17.29
N CYS A 151 12.00 0.46 -16.37
CA CYS A 151 11.58 1.28 -15.23
C CYS A 151 12.44 2.53 -15.14
N GLY A 152 12.04 3.47 -14.28
CA GLY A 152 12.72 4.76 -14.16
C GLY A 152 12.44 5.69 -15.33
N THR A 153 13.15 6.81 -15.38
CA THR A 153 12.94 7.89 -16.37
C THR A 153 14.25 8.35 -17.00
N PRO A 154 14.23 9.05 -18.14
CA PRO A 154 15.43 9.65 -18.72
C PRO A 154 16.02 10.80 -17.88
N LEU A 155 15.28 11.29 -16.87
CA LEU A 155 15.70 12.40 -16.01
C LEU A 155 16.41 11.92 -14.74
N ASP A 156 16.47 10.61 -14.51
CA ASP A 156 17.06 10.03 -13.31
C ASP A 156 18.56 10.30 -13.24
N GLN A 157 19.05 10.60 -12.05
CA GLN A 157 20.47 10.76 -11.79
C GLN A 157 21.16 9.39 -11.72
N ALA A 158 22.48 9.37 -11.66
CA ALA A 158 23.26 8.13 -11.66
C ALA A 158 22.89 7.20 -10.47
N GLU A 159 22.64 7.78 -9.32
CA GLU A 159 22.21 7.09 -8.09
C GLU A 159 20.78 6.53 -8.15
N ASP A 160 19.95 7.07 -9.05
CA ASP A 160 18.57 6.63 -9.28
C ASP A 160 18.47 5.48 -10.29
N ARG A 161 19.57 5.08 -10.92
CA ARG A 161 19.61 4.01 -11.93
C ARG A 161 19.51 2.61 -11.33
N ILE A 162 18.75 2.46 -10.27
CA ILE A 162 18.48 1.18 -9.63
C ILE A 162 17.15 0.66 -10.19
N PRO A 163 17.13 -0.51 -10.86
CA PRO A 163 15.89 -1.06 -11.38
C PRO A 163 14.90 -1.36 -10.25
N THR A 164 13.62 -1.05 -10.47
CA THR A 164 12.53 -1.33 -9.54
C THR A 164 12.27 -2.83 -9.45
N GLN A 165 12.08 -3.34 -8.24
CA GLN A 165 11.74 -4.74 -8.03
C GLN A 165 10.24 -4.94 -8.04
N TYR A 166 9.71 -5.52 -9.10
CA TYR A 166 8.29 -5.82 -9.22
C TYR A 166 7.95 -7.20 -8.67
N ARG A 167 6.79 -7.30 -8.02
CA ARG A 167 6.17 -8.56 -7.63
C ARG A 167 4.97 -8.82 -8.54
N ARG A 168 5.01 -9.90 -9.32
CA ARG A 168 3.93 -10.26 -10.25
C ARG A 168 3.91 -11.77 -10.46
N LYS A 169 2.72 -12.34 -10.57
CA LYS A 169 2.53 -13.73 -10.96
C LYS A 169 2.94 -13.88 -12.44
N ALA A 170 4.15 -14.32 -12.69
CA ALA A 170 4.69 -14.54 -14.04
C ALA A 170 4.61 -16.02 -14.48
N GLY A 171 4.10 -16.88 -13.61
CA GLY A 171 4.05 -18.33 -13.86
C GLY A 171 5.45 -18.90 -14.09
N ASP A 172 5.62 -19.64 -15.17
CA ASP A 172 6.89 -20.25 -15.58
C ASP A 172 7.75 -19.37 -16.51
N LEU A 173 7.44 -18.08 -16.64
CA LEU A 173 8.21 -17.14 -17.46
C LEU A 173 9.14 -16.28 -16.58
N PRO A 174 10.49 -16.41 -16.69
CA PRO A 174 11.39 -15.56 -15.96
C PRO A 174 11.39 -14.13 -16.50
N GLY A 175 11.37 -13.15 -15.59
CA GLY A 175 11.32 -11.73 -15.92
C GLY A 175 12.25 -10.89 -15.09
N ALA A 176 12.68 -9.76 -15.65
CA ALA A 176 13.49 -8.75 -14.98
C ALA A 176 13.04 -7.33 -15.34
N SER A 177 13.42 -6.36 -14.52
CA SER A 177 13.35 -4.94 -14.84
C SER A 177 14.74 -4.37 -15.08
N ILE A 178 14.84 -3.37 -15.95
CA ILE A 178 16.06 -2.63 -16.29
C ILE A 178 15.76 -1.13 -16.29
N HIS A 179 16.76 -0.33 -15.90
CA HIS A 179 16.60 1.12 -15.93
C HIS A 179 16.48 1.67 -17.36
N TYR A 180 15.69 2.74 -17.53
CA TYR A 180 15.40 3.39 -18.81
C TYR A 180 16.66 3.69 -19.65
N LEU A 181 17.67 4.33 -19.05
CA LEU A 181 18.89 4.70 -19.79
C LEU A 181 19.71 3.50 -20.25
N ASP A 182 19.70 2.40 -19.50
CA ASP A 182 20.35 1.15 -19.90
C ASP A 182 19.56 0.45 -21.00
N ALA A 183 18.23 0.50 -20.94
CA ALA A 183 17.37 -0.01 -22.00
C ALA A 183 17.55 0.76 -23.31
N VAL A 184 17.66 2.09 -23.25
CA VAL A 184 17.96 2.94 -24.43
C VAL A 184 19.28 2.52 -25.04
N GLU A 185 20.34 2.38 -24.24
CA GLU A 185 21.66 1.96 -24.75
C GLU A 185 21.58 0.59 -25.47
N ILE A 186 20.84 -0.38 -24.88
CA ILE A 186 20.65 -1.71 -25.47
C ILE A 186 19.97 -1.62 -26.85
N VAL A 187 18.91 -0.80 -26.95
CA VAL A 187 18.14 -0.65 -28.21
C VAL A 187 18.96 0.10 -29.27
N GLU A 188 19.61 1.21 -28.91
CA GLU A 188 20.44 2.00 -29.83
C GLU A 188 21.63 1.18 -30.37
N LYS A 189 22.24 0.37 -29.53
CA LYS A 189 23.33 -0.53 -29.92
C LYS A 189 22.86 -1.81 -30.63
N GLN A 190 21.55 -1.92 -30.91
CA GLN A 190 20.96 -3.04 -31.67
C GLN A 190 21.30 -4.42 -31.09
N ALA A 191 21.17 -4.54 -29.76
CA ALA A 191 21.38 -5.82 -29.09
C ALA A 191 20.48 -6.91 -29.69
N SER A 192 21.08 -8.04 -30.07
CA SER A 192 20.39 -9.12 -30.78
C SER A 192 20.45 -10.49 -30.08
N LYS A 193 21.30 -10.62 -29.05
CA LYS A 193 21.45 -11.84 -28.25
C LYS A 193 21.78 -11.49 -26.81
N CYS A 194 21.14 -12.15 -25.87
CA CYS A 194 21.42 -12.00 -24.44
C CYS A 194 21.54 -13.33 -23.70
N CYS A 195 22.07 -13.26 -22.48
CA CYS A 195 21.90 -14.25 -21.44
C CYS A 195 21.14 -13.60 -20.27
N LEU A 196 19.97 -14.16 -19.94
CA LEU A 196 19.16 -13.76 -18.79
C LEU A 196 19.29 -14.85 -17.72
N ASN A 197 19.70 -14.48 -16.50
CA ASN A 197 19.80 -15.42 -15.39
C ASN A 197 19.05 -14.90 -14.16
N ILE A 198 17.98 -15.58 -13.77
CA ILE A 198 17.12 -15.27 -12.64
C ILE A 198 17.09 -16.45 -11.69
N GLN A 199 17.50 -16.21 -10.45
CA GLN A 199 17.41 -17.17 -9.35
C GLN A 199 16.73 -16.51 -8.16
N GLN A 200 15.66 -17.09 -7.69
CA GLN A 200 14.93 -16.66 -6.51
C GLN A 200 14.37 -17.85 -5.75
N SER A 201 14.01 -17.67 -4.51
CA SER A 201 13.36 -18.70 -3.70
C SER A 201 12.23 -18.10 -2.91
N GLU A 202 11.18 -18.87 -2.72
CA GLU A 202 10.17 -18.56 -1.72
C GLU A 202 10.78 -18.53 -0.34
N ILE A 203 10.38 -17.55 0.44
CA ILE A 203 10.74 -17.42 1.85
C ILE A 203 9.50 -17.01 2.62
N SER A 204 9.54 -17.13 3.93
CA SER A 204 8.55 -16.55 4.82
C SER A 204 9.24 -15.58 5.76
N ARG A 205 8.62 -14.45 6.00
CA ARG A 205 9.10 -13.41 6.91
C ARG A 205 8.10 -13.22 8.04
N ASN A 206 8.58 -12.87 9.22
CA ASN A 206 7.70 -12.45 10.32
C ASN A 206 7.38 -10.97 10.14
N SER A 207 6.10 -10.63 10.21
CA SER A 207 5.59 -9.28 10.28
C SER A 207 4.57 -9.17 11.41
N ALA A 208 4.08 -7.96 11.68
CA ALA A 208 3.09 -7.73 12.73
C ALA A 208 2.14 -6.60 12.37
N ASN A 209 0.90 -6.68 12.81
CA ASN A 209 0.02 -5.54 12.97
C ASN A 209 0.21 -4.96 14.38
N VAL A 210 0.07 -3.64 14.53
CA VAL A 210 -0.02 -2.98 15.84
C VAL A 210 -1.45 -2.52 16.02
N ALA A 211 -2.06 -2.83 17.17
CA ALA A 211 -3.45 -2.50 17.41
C ALA A 211 -3.69 -2.00 18.84
N VAL A 212 -4.64 -1.05 18.99
CA VAL A 212 -5.13 -0.58 20.29
C VAL A 212 -6.63 -0.33 20.20
N ARG A 213 -7.37 -0.68 21.25
CA ARG A 213 -8.84 -0.57 21.30
C ARG A 213 -9.29 0.35 22.43
N ILE A 214 -10.25 1.22 22.13
CA ILE A 214 -10.97 2.08 23.09
C ILE A 214 -12.40 1.54 23.18
N LEU A 215 -12.82 1.08 24.36
CA LEU A 215 -14.16 0.55 24.59
C LEU A 215 -15.20 1.68 24.58
N GLY A 216 -16.26 1.50 23.81
CA GLY A 216 -17.38 2.43 23.71
C GLY A 216 -18.16 2.61 25.01
N THR A 217 -18.94 3.70 25.09
CA THR A 217 -19.82 4.00 26.25
C THR A 217 -21.20 3.38 26.10
N ASP A 218 -21.79 3.48 24.91
CA ASP A 218 -23.22 3.16 24.67
C ASP A 218 -23.40 1.90 23.81
N PHE A 219 -22.48 1.69 22.85
CA PHE A 219 -22.52 0.55 21.91
C PHE A 219 -21.17 -0.19 21.93
N PRO A 220 -20.75 -0.78 23.07
CA PRO A 220 -19.42 -1.40 23.20
C PRO A 220 -19.23 -2.62 22.30
N GLU A 221 -20.31 -3.26 21.82
CA GLU A 221 -20.26 -4.42 20.93
C GLU A 221 -20.10 -4.04 19.45
N GLU A 222 -20.32 -2.77 19.09
CA GLU A 222 -20.13 -2.25 17.75
C GLU A 222 -18.74 -1.64 17.59
N ILE A 223 -18.01 -2.07 16.56
CA ILE A 223 -16.60 -1.69 16.37
C ILE A 223 -16.44 -0.83 15.13
N VAL A 224 -15.81 0.32 15.29
CA VAL A 224 -15.33 1.18 14.21
C VAL A 224 -13.82 1.04 14.14
N THR A 225 -13.27 0.69 12.97
CA THR A 225 -11.81 0.58 12.79
C THR A 225 -11.25 1.80 12.08
N VAL A 226 -10.10 2.29 12.56
CA VAL A 226 -9.31 3.35 11.93
C VAL A 226 -7.93 2.78 11.61
N THR A 227 -7.57 2.74 10.33
CA THR A 227 -6.45 1.92 9.87
C THR A 227 -5.52 2.67 8.91
N ALA A 228 -4.25 2.26 8.87
CA ALA A 228 -3.27 2.60 7.86
C ALA A 228 -2.18 1.52 7.85
N HIS A 229 -1.49 1.32 6.73
CA HIS A 229 -0.29 0.50 6.78
C HIS A 229 0.95 1.30 7.18
N TYR A 230 1.98 0.62 7.66
CA TYR A 230 3.21 1.24 8.11
C TYR A 230 4.48 0.68 7.45
N ASP A 231 4.38 -0.40 6.70
CA ASP A 231 5.49 -0.88 5.88
C ASP A 231 5.71 0.02 4.66
N SER A 232 6.77 -0.18 3.93
CA SER A 232 7.11 0.54 2.70
C SER A 232 7.72 -0.40 1.68
N VAL A 233 7.73 0.03 0.42
CA VAL A 233 8.54 -0.62 -0.61
C VAL A 233 10.05 -0.49 -0.30
N PRO A 234 10.90 -1.38 -0.85
CA PRO A 234 12.35 -1.28 -0.66
C PRO A 234 13.01 -0.09 -1.37
N GLU A 235 12.32 0.56 -2.31
CA GLU A 235 12.83 1.64 -3.13
C GLU A 235 12.89 2.99 -2.40
N GLY A 236 12.09 3.18 -1.34
CA GLY A 236 11.98 4.46 -0.65
C GLY A 236 11.58 4.35 0.82
N PRO A 237 11.76 5.44 1.59
CA PRO A 237 11.42 5.47 3.00
C PRO A 237 9.91 5.53 3.28
N GLY A 238 9.04 5.71 2.27
CA GLY A 238 7.60 5.63 2.45
C GLY A 238 7.04 6.66 3.44
N ALA A 239 7.42 7.92 3.30
CA ALA A 239 6.91 8.98 4.16
C ALA A 239 5.47 9.35 3.81
N TYR A 240 5.20 9.46 2.50
CA TYR A 240 3.88 9.65 1.92
C TYR A 240 3.11 8.33 1.88
N ASP A 241 3.78 7.24 1.47
CA ASP A 241 3.25 5.89 1.34
C ASP A 241 3.95 4.92 2.32
N ASN A 242 3.43 4.70 3.57
CA ASN A 242 2.22 5.34 4.09
C ASN A 242 2.41 5.69 5.57
N MET A 243 3.61 6.13 6.00
CA MET A 243 3.77 6.56 7.39
C MET A 243 2.97 7.83 7.70
N SER A 244 2.64 8.64 6.67
CA SER A 244 1.74 9.78 6.81
C SER A 244 0.34 9.35 7.27
N GLY A 245 -0.20 8.27 6.70
CA GLY A 245 -1.44 7.64 7.16
C GLY A 245 -1.32 7.10 8.59
N GLY A 246 -0.20 6.40 8.88
CA GLY A 246 0.08 5.91 10.22
C GLY A 246 0.10 7.01 11.30
N ALA A 247 0.67 8.18 10.96
CA ALA A 247 0.66 9.36 11.84
C ALA A 247 -0.76 9.91 12.07
N MET A 248 -1.59 9.93 11.02
CA MET A 248 -2.98 10.40 11.15
C MET A 248 -3.85 9.44 11.97
N VAL A 249 -3.62 8.12 11.88
CA VAL A 249 -4.26 7.14 12.75
C VAL A 249 -3.84 7.35 14.22
N MET A 250 -2.56 7.71 14.47
CA MET A 250 -2.10 8.04 15.82
C MET A 250 -2.76 9.33 16.35
N GLU A 251 -2.93 10.35 15.52
CA GLU A 251 -3.67 11.56 15.91
C GLU A 251 -5.14 11.28 16.22
N ALA A 252 -5.78 10.39 15.44
CA ALA A 252 -7.13 9.95 15.75
C ALA A 252 -7.18 9.18 17.08
N PHE A 253 -6.22 8.30 17.34
CA PHE A 253 -6.13 7.61 18.63
C PHE A 253 -5.96 8.60 19.80
N HIS A 254 -5.10 9.61 19.69
CA HIS A 254 -4.97 10.66 20.70
C HIS A 254 -6.31 11.37 20.96
N HIS A 255 -7.03 11.76 19.90
CA HIS A 255 -8.31 12.43 20.04
C HIS A 255 -9.33 11.58 20.80
N PHE A 256 -9.53 10.33 20.39
CA PHE A 256 -10.54 9.45 21.01
C PHE A 256 -10.11 8.88 22.37
N ALA A 257 -8.82 8.84 22.66
CA ALA A 257 -8.33 8.54 24.01
C ALA A 257 -8.73 9.62 25.04
N GLU A 258 -8.84 10.87 24.60
CA GLU A 258 -9.34 11.99 25.42
C GLU A 258 -10.88 12.08 25.39
N HIS A 259 -11.50 11.80 24.25
CA HIS A 259 -12.92 11.91 23.98
C HIS A 259 -13.52 10.53 23.71
N ARG A 260 -13.84 9.81 24.80
CA ARG A 260 -14.32 8.42 24.69
C ARG A 260 -15.56 8.30 23.79
N PRO A 261 -15.52 7.45 22.74
CA PRO A 261 -16.61 7.32 21.78
C PRO A 261 -17.79 6.51 22.32
N ALA A 262 -18.96 6.61 21.66
CA ALA A 262 -20.13 5.80 21.97
C ALA A 262 -19.95 4.33 21.52
N ARG A 263 -19.39 4.10 20.33
CA ARG A 263 -18.98 2.78 19.82
C ARG A 263 -17.54 2.49 20.19
N THR A 264 -17.21 1.21 20.33
CA THR A 264 -15.82 0.77 20.45
C THR A 264 -15.04 1.17 19.20
N MET A 265 -13.85 1.74 19.39
CA MET A 265 -12.94 2.04 18.27
C MET A 265 -11.66 1.23 18.39
N GLU A 266 -11.18 0.73 17.24
CA GLU A 266 -9.92 0.04 17.15
C GLU A 266 -9.02 0.71 16.10
N PHE A 267 -7.83 1.09 16.54
CA PHE A 267 -6.81 1.74 15.73
C PHE A 267 -5.76 0.70 15.38
N ILE A 268 -5.49 0.54 14.07
CA ILE A 268 -4.64 -0.55 13.58
C ILE A 268 -3.64 -0.01 12.57
N TRP A 269 -2.37 -0.33 12.77
CA TRP A 269 -1.29 -0.12 11.81
C TRP A 269 -0.93 -1.49 11.23
N PHE A 270 -1.21 -1.67 9.93
CA PHE A 270 -0.95 -2.93 9.25
C PHE A 270 0.49 -3.02 8.75
N GLY A 271 1.14 -4.17 8.99
CA GLY A 271 2.37 -4.51 8.31
C GLY A 271 2.11 -5.26 7.00
N SER A 272 3.09 -5.24 6.12
CA SER A 272 3.07 -6.02 4.87
C SER A 272 1.89 -5.73 3.93
N GLU A 273 1.42 -4.49 3.88
CA GLU A 273 0.45 -4.05 2.87
C GLU A 273 1.03 -4.16 1.47
N GLU A 274 2.27 -3.70 1.29
CA GLU A 274 3.04 -3.65 0.04
C GLU A 274 3.34 -5.03 -0.57
N LYS A 275 3.07 -6.08 0.18
CA LYS A 275 3.13 -7.47 -0.29
C LYS A 275 1.75 -8.02 -0.71
N GLY A 276 0.74 -7.16 -0.78
CA GLY A 276 -0.63 -7.47 -1.22
C GLY A 276 -1.61 -7.59 -0.04
N LEU A 277 -1.71 -6.57 0.79
CA LEU A 277 -2.65 -6.45 1.91
C LEU A 277 -2.51 -7.58 2.95
N VAL A 278 -1.28 -8.12 3.13
CA VAL A 278 -1.10 -9.35 3.95
C VAL A 278 -1.48 -9.11 5.40
N GLY A 279 -1.16 -7.93 5.97
CA GLY A 279 -1.49 -7.58 7.34
C GLY A 279 -2.98 -7.50 7.60
N SER A 280 -3.71 -6.75 6.78
CA SER A 280 -5.17 -6.63 6.92
C SER A 280 -5.91 -7.93 6.63
N GLN A 281 -5.43 -8.75 5.66
CA GLN A 281 -5.99 -10.09 5.43
C GLN A 281 -5.79 -11.01 6.64
N ASN A 282 -4.61 -10.98 7.28
CA ASN A 282 -4.37 -11.74 8.51
C ASN A 282 -5.25 -11.24 9.66
N TYR A 283 -5.45 -9.92 9.78
CA TYR A 283 -6.32 -9.35 10.80
C TYR A 283 -7.76 -9.86 10.64
N VAL A 284 -8.39 -9.68 9.48
CA VAL A 284 -9.78 -10.12 9.28
C VAL A 284 -9.96 -11.63 9.41
N LYS A 285 -8.93 -12.41 9.09
CA LYS A 285 -8.93 -13.86 9.28
C LYS A 285 -8.85 -14.26 10.74
N SER A 286 -7.96 -13.63 11.52
CA SER A 286 -7.78 -13.95 12.95
C SER A 286 -8.95 -13.45 13.80
N HIS A 287 -9.66 -12.41 13.33
CA HIS A 287 -10.83 -11.82 13.99
C HIS A 287 -12.15 -12.17 13.28
N GLU A 288 -12.20 -13.26 12.50
CA GLU A 288 -13.39 -13.62 11.72
C GLU A 288 -14.67 -13.71 12.58
N GLY A 289 -14.56 -14.16 13.82
CA GLY A 289 -15.68 -14.22 14.78
C GLY A 289 -16.20 -12.84 15.22
N GLU A 290 -15.39 -11.79 15.10
CA GLU A 290 -15.75 -10.40 15.45
C GLU A 290 -16.17 -9.57 14.23
N MET A 291 -15.96 -10.06 13.00
CA MET A 291 -16.26 -9.28 11.80
C MET A 291 -17.72 -8.82 11.72
N SER A 292 -18.65 -9.57 12.32
CA SER A 292 -20.05 -9.17 12.43
C SER A 292 -20.28 -7.95 13.29
N SER A 293 -19.40 -7.64 14.23
CA SER A 293 -19.45 -6.46 15.11
C SER A 293 -18.84 -5.20 14.47
N HIS A 294 -18.03 -5.35 13.42
CA HIS A 294 -17.44 -4.20 12.73
C HIS A 294 -18.51 -3.47 11.90
N VAL A 295 -18.75 -2.22 12.19
CA VAL A 295 -19.78 -1.41 11.53
C VAL A 295 -19.22 -0.55 10.40
N PHE A 296 -17.95 -0.11 10.51
CA PHE A 296 -17.28 0.69 9.48
C PHE A 296 -15.75 0.63 9.62
N ASN A 297 -15.05 0.67 8.48
CA ASN A 297 -13.60 0.86 8.44
C ASN A 297 -13.24 2.21 7.81
N LEU A 298 -12.39 2.99 8.48
CA LEU A 298 -11.80 4.22 7.97
C LEU A 298 -10.30 3.99 7.79
N ASN A 299 -9.87 3.90 6.56
CA ASN A 299 -8.47 3.70 6.20
C ASN A 299 -7.84 5.00 5.71
N VAL A 300 -6.54 5.18 5.93
CA VAL A 300 -5.75 6.26 5.34
C VAL A 300 -4.63 5.65 4.53
N ASP A 301 -4.51 6.09 3.30
CA ASP A 301 -3.46 5.63 2.42
C ASP A 301 -3.06 6.75 1.45
N LEU A 302 -1.79 7.14 1.50
CA LEU A 302 -1.21 8.30 0.81
C LEU A 302 -1.72 9.65 1.36
N ALA A 303 -0.98 10.29 2.23
CA ALA A 303 -1.38 11.56 2.83
C ALA A 303 -0.18 12.51 3.07
N GLY A 304 -0.46 13.68 3.59
CA GLY A 304 0.55 14.58 4.16
C GLY A 304 1.29 15.49 3.19
N GLN A 305 1.15 15.38 1.87
CA GLN A 305 1.77 16.34 0.94
C GLN A 305 0.93 17.63 0.82
N LEU A 306 1.61 18.79 0.81
CA LEU A 306 0.92 20.09 0.90
C LEU A 306 0.08 20.40 -0.34
N LEU A 307 0.64 20.19 -1.53
CA LEU A 307 -0.04 20.45 -2.80
C LEU A 307 -0.77 19.19 -3.25
N GLY A 308 -2.06 19.14 -2.93
CA GLY A 308 -2.96 18.05 -3.25
C GLY A 308 -4.34 18.28 -2.66
N GLY A 309 -5.32 17.47 -3.04
CA GLY A 309 -6.68 17.48 -2.52
C GLY A 309 -7.00 16.18 -1.79
N ASN A 310 -7.75 16.28 -0.69
CA ASN A 310 -8.24 15.09 0.02
C ASN A 310 -9.33 14.40 -0.82
N VAL A 311 -9.23 13.07 -0.92
CA VAL A 311 -10.18 12.21 -1.61
C VAL A 311 -10.67 11.15 -0.62
N LEU A 312 -11.97 10.92 -0.56
CA LEU A 312 -12.58 9.79 0.14
C LEU A 312 -13.06 8.78 -0.89
N GLY A 313 -12.35 7.67 -1.01
CA GLY A 313 -12.79 6.50 -1.79
C GLY A 313 -13.69 5.64 -0.93
N VAL A 314 -14.99 5.61 -1.23
CA VAL A 314 -16.01 4.96 -0.39
C VAL A 314 -16.47 3.66 -1.03
N THR A 315 -16.21 2.56 -0.36
CA THR A 315 -16.67 1.20 -0.72
C THR A 315 -17.86 0.83 0.18
N ALA A 316 -19.01 1.40 -0.14
CA ALA A 316 -20.24 1.25 0.62
C ALA A 316 -21.46 1.68 -0.24
N ASP A 317 -22.66 1.57 0.33
CA ASP A 317 -23.86 2.10 -0.29
C ASP A 317 -23.70 3.61 -0.62
N PRO A 318 -24.23 4.09 -1.75
CA PRO A 318 -24.16 5.51 -2.12
C PRO A 318 -24.71 6.51 -1.10
N THR A 319 -25.61 6.09 -0.19
CA THR A 319 -26.11 6.93 0.89
C THR A 319 -24.99 7.40 1.83
N VAL A 320 -23.97 6.55 2.06
CA VAL A 320 -22.78 6.92 2.84
C VAL A 320 -22.04 8.10 2.20
N CYS A 321 -21.95 8.14 0.87
CA CYS A 321 -21.32 9.26 0.16
C CYS A 321 -22.08 10.57 0.37
N ALA A 322 -23.43 10.51 0.36
CA ALA A 322 -24.27 11.68 0.58
C ALA A 322 -24.12 12.23 2.01
N GLU A 323 -24.12 11.34 3.00
CA GLU A 323 -23.91 11.70 4.41
C GLU A 323 -22.51 12.28 4.65
N LEU A 324 -21.46 11.64 4.11
CA LEU A 324 -20.09 12.16 4.20
C LEU A 324 -19.97 13.54 3.54
N LYS A 325 -20.64 13.76 2.40
CA LYS A 325 -20.62 15.07 1.75
C LYS A 325 -21.22 16.15 2.65
N ASN A 326 -22.42 15.91 3.19
CA ASN A 326 -23.07 16.85 4.11
C ASN A 326 -22.19 17.11 5.35
N LEU A 327 -21.65 16.06 5.94
CA LEU A 327 -20.76 16.15 7.10
C LEU A 327 -19.53 17.02 6.82
N MET A 328 -18.86 16.82 5.68
CA MET A 328 -17.66 17.57 5.31
C MET A 328 -18.00 19.04 5.00
N GLU A 329 -19.11 19.31 4.31
CA GLU A 329 -19.59 20.68 4.04
C GLU A 329 -19.92 21.43 5.34
N GLU A 330 -20.64 20.82 6.29
CA GLU A 330 -20.96 21.40 7.60
C GLU A 330 -19.72 21.72 8.43
N ASN A 331 -18.66 20.92 8.31
CA ASN A 331 -17.40 21.11 9.01
C ASN A 331 -16.37 21.93 8.21
N GLN A 332 -16.73 22.44 7.01
CA GLN A 332 -15.88 23.23 6.13
C GLN A 332 -14.58 22.48 5.72
N LEU A 333 -14.69 21.18 5.51
CA LEU A 333 -13.61 20.31 5.08
C LEU A 333 -13.72 20.03 3.58
N GLY A 334 -12.72 20.48 2.83
CA GLY A 334 -12.67 20.28 1.37
C GLY A 334 -12.24 18.86 1.02
N VAL A 335 -13.15 18.07 0.44
CA VAL A 335 -12.88 16.70 -0.02
C VAL A 335 -13.55 16.41 -1.35
N THR A 336 -12.96 15.48 -2.12
CA THR A 336 -13.63 14.84 -3.25
C THR A 336 -14.08 13.45 -2.82
N ILE A 337 -15.35 13.11 -3.01
CA ILE A 337 -15.90 11.81 -2.63
C ILE A 337 -16.11 10.97 -3.90
N LYS A 338 -15.61 9.73 -3.88
CA LYS A 338 -15.74 8.75 -4.97
C LYS A 338 -16.34 7.45 -4.42
N ASN A 339 -17.48 7.04 -4.97
CA ASN A 339 -18.11 5.77 -4.61
C ASN A 339 -17.55 4.66 -5.51
N GLN A 340 -16.54 3.96 -5.02
CA GLN A 340 -15.82 2.90 -5.77
C GLN A 340 -14.97 2.05 -4.84
N VAL A 341 -14.60 0.86 -5.28
CA VAL A 341 -13.55 0.05 -4.63
C VAL A 341 -12.22 0.79 -4.74
N TRP A 342 -11.50 0.88 -3.61
CA TRP A 342 -10.23 1.60 -3.52
C TRP A 342 -9.11 0.64 -3.13
N ALA A 343 -8.09 0.50 -3.97
CA ALA A 343 -7.02 -0.49 -3.80
C ALA A 343 -6.12 -0.18 -2.58
N SER A 344 -6.56 -0.55 -1.38
CA SER A 344 -5.86 -0.42 -0.10
C SER A 344 -6.48 -1.36 0.95
N ASP A 345 -6.02 -1.31 2.20
CA ASP A 345 -6.45 -2.19 3.31
C ASP A 345 -7.96 -2.15 3.60
N SER A 346 -8.65 -1.04 3.26
CA SER A 346 -10.11 -0.94 3.34
C SER A 346 -10.84 -2.03 2.55
N ASN A 347 -10.24 -2.49 1.42
CA ASN A 347 -10.82 -3.55 0.61
C ASN A 347 -10.96 -4.87 1.36
N THR A 348 -10.06 -5.15 2.29
CA THR A 348 -10.10 -6.39 3.09
C THR A 348 -11.31 -6.41 4.01
N PHE A 349 -11.68 -5.27 4.60
CA PHE A 349 -12.89 -5.12 5.38
C PHE A 349 -14.15 -5.17 4.50
N ALA A 350 -14.13 -4.44 3.39
CA ALA A 350 -15.25 -4.42 2.44
C ALA A 350 -15.53 -5.84 1.89
N TRP A 351 -14.49 -6.64 1.62
CA TRP A 351 -14.63 -8.03 1.22
C TRP A 351 -15.32 -8.91 2.28
N LYS A 352 -15.20 -8.54 3.56
CA LYS A 352 -15.93 -9.18 4.68
C LYS A 352 -17.30 -8.53 4.96
N GLY A 353 -17.78 -7.67 4.07
CA GLY A 353 -19.08 -7.02 4.16
C GLY A 353 -19.12 -5.84 5.14
N VAL A 354 -17.98 -5.28 5.51
CA VAL A 354 -17.89 -4.07 6.35
C VAL A 354 -17.78 -2.84 5.44
N PRO A 355 -18.73 -1.89 5.48
CA PRO A 355 -18.60 -0.63 4.77
C PRO A 355 -17.27 0.05 5.09
N ALA A 356 -16.61 0.60 4.09
CA ALA A 356 -15.27 1.13 4.26
C ALA A 356 -15.03 2.41 3.46
N LEU A 357 -14.11 3.23 3.92
CA LEU A 357 -13.54 4.32 3.13
C LEU A 357 -12.02 4.31 3.22
N THR A 358 -11.36 4.83 2.18
CA THR A 358 -9.96 5.22 2.23
C THR A 358 -9.86 6.73 2.02
N LEU A 359 -9.27 7.42 2.99
CA LEU A 359 -8.82 8.80 2.84
C LEU A 359 -7.46 8.78 2.14
N ASN A 360 -7.40 9.46 1.03
CA ASN A 360 -6.21 9.63 0.20
C ASN A 360 -5.99 11.12 -0.09
N ARG A 361 -4.76 11.50 -0.39
CA ARG A 361 -4.43 12.86 -0.85
C ARG A 361 -3.48 12.77 -2.03
N ASP A 362 -3.76 13.53 -3.08
CA ASP A 362 -2.87 13.60 -4.24
C ASP A 362 -1.45 13.99 -3.83
N GLY A 363 -0.47 13.36 -4.46
CA GLY A 363 0.93 13.60 -4.18
C GLY A 363 1.84 12.97 -5.25
N PHE A 364 3.14 12.92 -4.98
CA PHE A 364 4.14 12.34 -5.86
C PHE A 364 5.17 11.55 -5.06
N GLY A 365 5.96 10.75 -5.76
CA GLY A 365 7.09 10.04 -5.16
C GLY A 365 6.75 8.63 -4.63
N MET A 366 5.47 8.25 -4.60
CA MET A 366 5.04 6.90 -4.21
C MET A 366 5.87 5.82 -4.91
N HIS A 367 6.33 4.82 -4.15
CA HIS A 367 7.15 3.70 -4.63
C HIS A 367 8.49 4.11 -5.26
N THR A 368 9.03 5.25 -4.85
CA THR A 368 10.34 5.73 -5.27
C THR A 368 11.19 6.21 -4.09
N ARG A 369 12.49 6.41 -4.32
CA ARG A 369 13.38 7.01 -3.32
C ARG A 369 13.03 8.46 -2.97
N HIS A 370 12.16 9.11 -3.77
CA HIS A 370 11.72 10.48 -3.56
C HIS A 370 10.53 10.59 -2.59
N ASP A 371 10.01 9.47 -2.11
CA ASP A 371 9.02 9.44 -1.05
C ASP A 371 9.67 9.68 0.32
N THR A 372 10.02 10.95 0.57
CA THR A 372 10.80 11.38 1.73
C THR A 372 10.03 12.39 2.58
N VAL A 373 10.46 12.54 3.84
CA VAL A 373 9.81 13.42 4.83
C VAL A 373 9.85 14.91 4.44
N GLU A 374 10.80 15.33 3.61
CA GLU A 374 10.93 16.70 3.14
C GLU A 374 9.71 17.21 2.36
N TYR A 375 8.92 16.30 1.80
CA TYR A 375 7.70 16.62 1.05
C TYR A 375 6.43 16.49 1.88
N ILE A 376 6.55 16.08 3.14
CA ILE A 376 5.43 16.00 4.08
C ILE A 376 5.25 17.34 4.78
N SER A 377 4.01 17.77 4.95
CA SER A 377 3.64 19.02 5.57
C SER A 377 2.85 18.80 6.85
N PRO A 378 3.27 19.38 7.99
CA PRO A 378 2.47 19.37 9.22
C PRO A 378 1.03 19.84 9.00
N ARG A 379 0.85 20.88 8.19
CA ARG A 379 -0.48 21.43 7.87
C ARG A 379 -1.34 20.42 7.11
N ALA A 380 -0.77 19.73 6.12
CA ALA A 380 -1.53 18.75 5.35
C ALA A 380 -1.89 17.51 6.19
N LEU A 381 -1.01 17.09 7.11
CA LEU A 381 -1.30 16.05 8.09
C LEU A 381 -2.43 16.47 9.04
N GLU A 382 -2.40 17.72 9.57
CA GLU A 382 -3.47 18.25 10.41
C GLU A 382 -4.82 18.30 9.70
N GLU A 383 -4.86 18.82 8.47
CA GLU A 383 -6.08 18.88 7.63
C GLU A 383 -6.63 17.48 7.34
N GLY A 384 -5.76 16.53 6.99
CA GLY A 384 -6.14 15.14 6.74
C GLY A 384 -6.62 14.44 8.01
N ALA A 385 -5.89 14.55 9.11
CA ALA A 385 -6.28 13.98 10.41
C ALA A 385 -7.60 14.56 10.92
N LYS A 386 -7.86 15.86 10.70
CA LYS A 386 -9.15 16.48 11.03
C LYS A 386 -10.28 15.87 10.19
N THR A 387 -10.06 15.64 8.90
CA THR A 387 -11.02 14.97 8.01
C THR A 387 -11.32 13.55 8.49
N LEU A 388 -10.27 12.77 8.81
CA LEU A 388 -10.37 11.41 9.35
C LEU A 388 -11.15 11.38 10.67
N CYS A 389 -10.75 12.22 11.65
CA CYS A 389 -11.40 12.28 12.96
C CYS A 389 -12.86 12.71 12.86
N THR A 390 -13.20 13.62 11.93
CA THR A 390 -14.58 14.06 11.73
C THR A 390 -15.45 12.91 11.19
N ALA A 391 -14.97 12.18 10.19
CA ALA A 391 -15.66 11.00 9.67
C ALA A 391 -15.77 9.89 10.73
N ALA A 392 -14.69 9.65 11.48
CA ALA A 392 -14.67 8.65 12.53
C ALA A 392 -15.61 9.00 13.68
N ALA A 393 -15.65 10.28 14.11
CA ALA A 393 -16.56 10.74 15.14
C ALA A 393 -18.03 10.62 14.74
N TRP A 394 -18.34 10.85 13.49
CA TRP A 394 -19.68 10.62 12.96
C TRP A 394 -20.09 9.17 13.13
N VAL A 395 -19.35 8.22 12.60
CA VAL A 395 -19.70 6.79 12.73
C VAL A 395 -19.66 6.32 14.18
N ALA A 396 -18.70 6.80 14.98
CA ALA A 396 -18.50 6.33 16.35
C ALA A 396 -19.56 6.84 17.34
N ASN A 397 -20.23 7.99 17.06
CA ASN A 397 -21.10 8.67 18.05
C ASN A 397 -22.55 8.85 17.61
N GLU A 398 -22.90 8.63 16.32
CA GLU A 398 -24.31 8.69 15.92
C GLU A 398 -25.07 7.49 16.50
N PRO A 399 -26.19 7.71 17.26
CA PRO A 399 -26.95 6.62 17.85
C PRO A 399 -27.51 5.65 16.82
N GLU A 400 -27.99 6.16 15.70
CA GLU A 400 -28.50 5.39 14.57
C GLU A 400 -27.68 5.75 13.32
N LEU A 401 -27.07 4.74 12.71
CA LEU A 401 -26.38 4.93 11.44
C LEU A 401 -27.39 4.98 10.31
N SER A 402 -27.27 5.98 9.45
CA SER A 402 -28.18 6.21 8.31
C SER A 402 -27.97 5.26 7.13
N PHE A 403 -27.11 4.28 7.28
CA PHE A 403 -26.75 3.33 6.23
C PHE A 403 -26.78 1.88 6.77
N GLU A 404 -27.08 0.96 5.86
CA GLU A 404 -27.01 -0.48 6.14
C GLU A 404 -25.56 -0.97 6.03
N ARG A 405 -25.23 -2.04 6.79
CA ARG A 405 -23.94 -2.72 6.69
C ARG A 405 -23.93 -3.63 5.46
N GLU A 406 -24.01 -3.00 4.28
CA GLU A 406 -24.01 -3.70 3.00
C GLU A 406 -23.00 -3.12 2.02
N ILE A 407 -22.40 -3.97 1.21
CA ILE A 407 -21.57 -3.60 0.07
C ILE A 407 -22.39 -3.83 -1.20
N PRO A 408 -22.48 -2.84 -2.12
CA PRO A 408 -23.18 -3.00 -3.40
C PRO A 408 -22.68 -4.20 -4.21
N GLU A 409 -23.57 -4.88 -4.92
CA GLU A 409 -23.27 -6.14 -5.64
C GLU A 409 -22.22 -5.98 -6.76
N ASP A 410 -22.12 -4.83 -7.37
CA ASP A 410 -21.08 -4.52 -8.34
C ASP A 410 -19.69 -4.41 -7.68
N MET A 411 -19.63 -3.78 -6.51
CA MET A 411 -18.41 -3.69 -5.70
C MET A 411 -18.01 -5.05 -5.11
N LYS A 412 -18.97 -5.87 -4.65
CA LYS A 412 -18.69 -7.25 -4.21
C LYS A 412 -17.99 -8.05 -5.30
N ARG A 413 -18.51 -7.98 -6.53
CA ARG A 413 -17.90 -8.68 -7.69
C ARG A 413 -16.50 -8.15 -8.03
N GLU A 414 -16.23 -6.87 -7.80
CA GLU A 414 -14.90 -6.29 -7.98
C GLU A 414 -13.93 -6.78 -6.90
N LEU A 415 -14.37 -6.79 -5.64
CA LEU A 415 -13.61 -7.31 -4.50
C LEU A 415 -13.30 -8.81 -4.64
N GLU A 416 -14.26 -9.62 -5.09
CA GLU A 416 -14.03 -11.03 -5.38
C GLU A 416 -12.90 -11.24 -6.40
N LYS A 417 -12.85 -10.42 -7.45
CA LYS A 417 -11.76 -10.47 -8.44
C LYS A 417 -10.43 -9.97 -7.88
N TYR A 418 -10.48 -9.03 -6.94
CA TYR A 418 -9.28 -8.48 -6.31
C TYR A 418 -8.59 -9.52 -5.41
N PHE A 419 -9.37 -10.37 -4.70
CA PHE A 419 -8.87 -11.38 -3.76
C PHE A 419 -8.83 -12.81 -4.33
N ALA A 420 -9.15 -13.04 -5.63
CA ALA A 420 -9.17 -14.34 -6.30
C ALA A 420 -7.73 -14.90 -6.64
#